data_e3b9751f9eec34f4a5919a7c1b3738b0
#
_entry.id   e3b9751f9eec34f4a5919a7c1b3738b0
#
_cell.length_a   1.000
_cell.length_b   1.000
_cell.length_c   1.000
_cell.angle_alpha   90.00
_cell.angle_beta   90.00
_cell.angle_gamma   90.00
#
_symmetry.space_group_name_H-M   'P 1'
#
loop_
_entity.id
_entity.type
_entity.pdbx_description
1 polymer ?
#
loop_
_entity_poly.entity_id
_entity_poly.type
_entity_poly.pdbx_seq_one_letter_code
_entity_poly.pdbx_strand_id
1 'polypeptide(L)'
;QSDNSSIEMTVVCPGGVFGPTLTGNINGQSLTIIHRMLTGHFKMSMIPPVGIPMSDVRDIAKIHVLAMSEKKVNGKRLIPTTSRAYSFMEIAKILKENGYTKVSTKKGPIFMIKLMSLFDKEVKGMVPIVGKSVSADNTETKEIFNWEPIPFEKTILDCARSIENHI
;
A
#
# COMPACT_ATOMS: atom_id res chain seq x y z
N GLN A 1 4.93 -30.39 -8.18
CA GLN A 1 3.55 -30.22 -8.69
C GLN A 1 2.93 -31.60 -8.66
N SER A 2 2.02 -31.85 -7.71
CA SER A 2 1.18 -33.04 -7.76
C SER A 2 0.17 -32.85 -8.88
N ASP A 3 0.11 -33.82 -9.76
CA ASP A 3 -0.77 -33.88 -10.94
C ASP A 3 -2.26 -33.99 -10.54
N ASN A 4 -2.75 -33.03 -9.75
CA ASN A 4 -4.17 -32.97 -9.41
C ASN A 4 -4.84 -31.98 -10.38
N SER A 5 -5.10 -32.45 -11.62
CA SER A 5 -5.67 -31.72 -12.75
C SER A 5 -7.07 -31.12 -12.51
N SER A 6 -7.60 -31.26 -11.30
CA SER A 6 -8.92 -30.78 -10.91
C SER A 6 -8.89 -29.46 -10.09
N ILE A 7 -7.72 -29.00 -9.66
CA ILE A 7 -7.60 -27.78 -8.84
C ILE A 7 -7.21 -26.61 -9.74
N GLU A 8 -8.11 -25.64 -9.86
CA GLU A 8 -7.82 -24.35 -10.46
C GLU A 8 -7.22 -23.42 -9.41
N MET A 9 -6.12 -22.73 -9.75
CA MET A 9 -5.43 -21.83 -8.82
C MET A 9 -5.09 -20.49 -9.49
N THR A 10 -5.40 -19.41 -8.78
CA THR A 10 -5.03 -18.05 -9.16
C THR A 10 -4.32 -17.38 -8.00
N VAL A 11 -3.27 -16.62 -8.29
CA VAL A 11 -2.53 -15.88 -7.26
C VAL A 11 -2.81 -14.39 -7.41
N VAL A 12 -3.21 -13.73 -6.33
CA VAL A 12 -3.39 -12.28 -6.28
C VAL A 12 -2.21 -11.66 -5.57
N CYS A 13 -1.46 -10.80 -6.27
CA CYS A 13 -0.22 -10.17 -5.82
C CYS A 13 -0.43 -8.65 -5.65
N PRO A 14 -0.95 -8.18 -4.51
CA PRO A 14 -1.11 -6.74 -4.27
C PRO A 14 0.22 -6.05 -4.01
N GLY A 15 0.24 -4.72 -4.17
CA GLY A 15 1.31 -3.85 -3.69
C GLY A 15 1.14 -3.50 -2.20
N GLY A 16 1.56 -2.31 -1.80
CA GLY A 16 1.23 -1.79 -0.48
C GLY A 16 -0.27 -1.53 -0.36
N VAL A 17 -0.98 -2.30 0.47
CA VAL A 17 -2.44 -2.21 0.58
C VAL A 17 -2.82 -1.10 1.55
N PHE A 18 -3.53 -0.08 1.05
CA PHE A 18 -4.10 1.02 1.80
C PHE A 18 -5.63 1.05 1.62
N GLY A 19 -6.30 1.91 2.35
CA GLY A 19 -7.74 2.11 2.24
C GLY A 19 -8.46 2.08 3.58
N PRO A 20 -9.78 2.30 3.60
CA PRO A 20 -10.54 2.42 4.83
C PRO A 20 -10.61 1.09 5.59
N THR A 21 -10.49 1.17 6.93
CA THR A 21 -10.78 0.04 7.82
C THR A 21 -12.29 -0.04 8.09
N LEU A 22 -12.84 -1.27 8.12
CA LEU A 22 -14.24 -1.50 8.47
C LEU A 22 -14.46 -1.65 9.97
N THR A 23 -13.42 -2.03 10.71
CA THR A 23 -13.52 -2.39 12.13
C THR A 23 -12.90 -1.36 13.07
N GLY A 24 -12.27 -0.30 12.52
CA GLY A 24 -11.47 0.64 13.30
C GLY A 24 -10.15 0.05 13.81
N ASN A 25 -9.85 -1.20 13.52
CA ASN A 25 -8.58 -1.81 13.91
C ASN A 25 -7.42 -1.22 13.09
N ILE A 26 -6.46 -0.61 13.76
CA ILE A 26 -5.29 0.05 13.18
C ILE A 26 -4.01 -0.81 13.22
N ASN A 27 -4.08 -2.09 13.62
CA ASN A 27 -2.91 -2.95 13.77
C ASN A 27 -2.26 -3.38 12.44
N GLY A 28 -2.85 -3.06 11.30
CA GLY A 28 -2.23 -3.28 9.99
C GLY A 28 -1.07 -2.32 9.72
N GLN A 29 -0.02 -2.81 9.04
CA GLN A 29 1.19 -2.02 8.76
C GLN A 29 0.89 -0.69 8.06
N SER A 30 0.05 -0.69 7.03
CA SER A 30 -0.33 0.52 6.28
C SER A 30 -1.13 1.50 7.13
N LEU A 31 -2.10 0.99 7.91
CA LEU A 31 -2.90 1.81 8.83
C LEU A 31 -2.04 2.41 9.93
N THR A 32 -1.09 1.64 10.48
CA THR A 32 -0.13 2.14 11.47
C THR A 32 0.74 3.27 10.89
N ILE A 33 1.17 3.18 9.63
CA ILE A 33 1.93 4.25 8.97
C ILE A 33 1.08 5.52 8.87
N ILE A 34 -0.16 5.43 8.38
CA ILE A 34 -1.06 6.58 8.28
C ILE A 34 -1.34 7.17 9.66
N HIS A 35 -1.70 6.35 10.64
CA HIS A 35 -1.93 6.80 12.03
C HIS A 35 -0.72 7.56 12.61
N ARG A 36 0.50 7.03 12.44
CA ARG A 36 1.74 7.71 12.88
C ARG A 36 1.96 9.03 12.16
N MET A 37 1.60 9.15 10.87
CA MET A 37 1.65 10.42 10.15
C MET A 37 0.64 11.41 10.72
N LEU A 38 -0.61 11.01 10.92
CA LEU A 38 -1.69 11.87 11.39
C LEU A 38 -1.45 12.38 12.82
N THR A 39 -0.91 11.54 13.69
CA THR A 39 -0.60 11.90 15.08
C THR A 39 0.72 12.69 15.23
N GLY A 40 1.52 12.79 14.18
CA GLY A 40 2.85 13.42 14.26
C GLY A 40 3.84 12.59 15.08
N HIS A 41 3.67 11.27 15.11
CA HIS A 41 4.53 10.37 15.89
C HIS A 41 6.00 10.51 15.46
N PHE A 42 6.95 10.46 16.42
CA PHE A 42 8.37 10.73 16.17
C PHE A 42 8.99 9.84 15.06
N LYS A 43 8.55 8.59 14.91
CA LYS A 43 9.01 7.70 13.84
C LYS A 43 8.66 8.18 12.43
N MET A 44 7.67 9.09 12.30
CA MET A 44 7.26 9.72 11.06
C MET A 44 7.53 11.24 11.05
N SER A 45 8.36 11.74 11.96
CA SER A 45 8.82 13.12 11.97
C SER A 45 9.68 13.47 10.74
N MET A 46 10.28 12.46 10.13
CA MET A 46 10.94 12.52 8.83
C MET A 46 10.44 11.39 7.94
N ILE A 47 10.08 11.74 6.70
CA ILE A 47 9.49 10.79 5.74
C ILE A 47 10.61 10.06 5.00
N PRO A 48 10.66 8.71 5.06
CA PRO A 48 11.66 7.93 4.35
C PRO A 48 11.47 8.03 2.83
N PRO A 49 12.56 8.07 2.03
CA PRO A 49 12.49 8.06 0.58
C PRO A 49 12.19 6.64 0.05
N VAL A 50 11.00 6.17 0.32
CA VAL A 50 10.47 4.88 -0.11
C VAL A 50 9.28 5.13 -1.01
N GLY A 51 9.25 4.44 -2.15
CA GLY A 51 8.12 4.42 -3.07
C GLY A 51 7.80 2.99 -3.49
N ILE A 52 6.53 2.64 -3.44
CA ILE A 52 6.03 1.31 -3.82
C ILE A 52 4.74 1.45 -4.63
N PRO A 53 4.43 0.50 -5.53
CA PRO A 53 3.08 0.40 -6.10
C PRO A 53 2.07 0.16 -4.97
N MET A 54 0.91 0.79 -5.07
CA MET A 54 -0.11 0.75 -4.01
C MET A 54 -1.41 0.16 -4.52
N SER A 55 -2.13 -0.49 -3.63
CA SER A 55 -3.42 -1.11 -3.89
C SER A 55 -4.46 -0.56 -2.94
N ASP A 56 -5.67 -0.32 -3.42
CA ASP A 56 -6.80 -0.06 -2.52
C ASP A 56 -7.37 -1.40 -2.02
N VAL A 57 -7.64 -1.50 -0.72
CA VAL A 57 -8.19 -2.72 -0.11
C VAL A 57 -9.51 -3.15 -0.75
N ARG A 58 -10.31 -2.19 -1.22
CA ARG A 58 -11.60 -2.46 -1.91
C ARG A 58 -11.38 -3.08 -3.28
N ASP A 59 -10.35 -2.63 -4.01
CA ASP A 59 -9.95 -3.24 -5.29
C ASP A 59 -9.45 -4.67 -5.08
N ILE A 60 -8.64 -4.89 -4.04
CA ILE A 60 -8.16 -6.23 -3.71
C ILE A 60 -9.32 -7.16 -3.41
N ALA A 61 -10.27 -6.74 -2.58
CA ALA A 61 -11.46 -7.52 -2.25
C ALA A 61 -12.27 -7.85 -3.52
N LYS A 62 -12.51 -6.85 -4.38
CA LYS A 62 -13.23 -7.02 -5.65
C LYS A 62 -12.54 -8.01 -6.57
N ILE A 63 -11.22 -7.89 -6.75
CA ILE A 63 -10.46 -8.81 -7.63
C ILE A 63 -10.48 -10.24 -7.09
N HIS A 64 -10.41 -10.47 -5.78
CA HIS A 64 -10.56 -11.81 -5.21
C HIS A 64 -11.92 -12.41 -5.55
N VAL A 65 -13.02 -11.67 -5.37
CA VAL A 65 -14.37 -12.14 -5.68
C VAL A 65 -14.51 -12.43 -7.18
N LEU A 66 -14.03 -11.55 -8.05
CA LEU A 66 -14.08 -11.76 -9.50
C LEU A 66 -13.27 -12.98 -9.95
N ALA A 67 -12.09 -13.18 -9.34
CA ALA A 67 -11.22 -14.30 -9.66
C ALA A 67 -11.82 -15.67 -9.30
N MET A 68 -12.76 -15.73 -8.36
CA MET A 68 -13.45 -16.99 -7.99
C MET A 68 -14.33 -17.55 -9.11
N SER A 69 -14.81 -16.71 -10.02
CA SER A 69 -15.74 -17.09 -11.09
C SER A 69 -15.16 -16.98 -12.50
N GLU A 70 -14.01 -16.33 -12.67
CA GLU A 70 -13.39 -16.08 -13.98
C GLU A 70 -12.40 -17.19 -14.35
N LYS A 71 -12.82 -18.10 -15.25
CA LYS A 71 -11.98 -19.24 -15.69
C LYS A 71 -10.67 -18.82 -16.37
N LYS A 72 -10.63 -17.63 -17.01
CA LYS A 72 -9.43 -17.14 -17.72
C LYS A 72 -8.26 -16.87 -16.81
N VAL A 73 -8.46 -16.80 -15.47
CA VAL A 73 -7.40 -16.51 -14.52
C VAL A 73 -6.72 -17.75 -13.95
N ASN A 74 -7.17 -18.95 -14.32
CA ASN A 74 -6.53 -20.19 -13.86
C ASN A 74 -5.04 -20.21 -14.26
N GLY A 75 -4.18 -20.52 -13.32
CA GLY A 75 -2.73 -20.51 -13.48
C GLY A 75 -2.09 -19.12 -13.56
N LYS A 76 -2.88 -18.05 -13.46
CA LYS A 76 -2.39 -16.66 -13.61
C LYS A 76 -2.01 -16.02 -12.27
N ARG A 77 -1.24 -14.95 -12.42
CA ARG A 77 -0.82 -14.08 -11.33
C ARG A 77 -1.39 -12.69 -11.57
N LEU A 78 -2.44 -12.34 -10.81
CA LEU A 78 -3.11 -11.05 -10.89
C LEU A 78 -2.37 -10.00 -10.07
N ILE A 79 -2.19 -8.80 -10.64
CA ILE A 79 -1.44 -7.71 -10.01
C ILE A 79 -2.37 -6.48 -9.84
N PRO A 80 -3.30 -6.49 -8.88
CA PRO A 80 -4.24 -5.41 -8.65
C PRO A 80 -3.60 -4.27 -7.86
N THR A 81 -2.73 -3.52 -8.51
CA THR A 81 -1.99 -2.39 -7.92
C THR A 81 -1.88 -1.24 -8.92
N THR A 82 -1.45 -0.08 -8.46
CA THR A 82 -1.08 1.02 -9.36
C THR A 82 0.14 0.63 -10.21
N SER A 83 0.19 1.08 -11.47
CA SER A 83 1.32 0.78 -12.36
C SER A 83 2.61 1.48 -11.93
N ARG A 84 2.49 2.70 -11.34
CA ARG A 84 3.64 3.43 -10.81
C ARG A 84 3.76 3.30 -9.29
N ALA A 85 4.97 3.48 -8.78
CA ALA A 85 5.19 3.67 -7.36
C ALA A 85 4.66 5.03 -6.89
N TYR A 86 4.12 5.06 -5.68
CA TYR A 86 3.85 6.27 -4.93
C TYR A 86 4.75 6.31 -3.71
N SER A 87 5.32 7.47 -3.43
CA SER A 87 6.21 7.66 -2.30
C SER A 87 5.44 7.98 -1.02
N PHE A 88 6.03 7.65 0.12
CA PHE A 88 5.48 8.10 1.41
C PHE A 88 5.45 9.62 1.54
N MET A 89 6.30 10.33 0.79
CA MET A 89 6.25 11.79 0.70
C MET A 89 5.00 12.28 -0.02
N GLU A 90 4.53 11.59 -1.07
CA GLU A 90 3.27 11.92 -1.73
C GLU A 90 2.08 11.69 -0.79
N ILE A 91 2.08 10.59 -0.02
CA ILE A 91 1.08 10.38 1.04
C ILE A 91 1.07 11.56 2.03
N ALA A 92 2.25 11.92 2.56
CA ALA A 92 2.36 13.00 3.54
C ALA A 92 1.87 14.34 2.99
N LYS A 93 2.16 14.66 1.72
CA LYS A 93 1.67 15.88 1.05
C LYS A 93 0.15 15.88 0.93
N ILE A 94 -0.45 14.80 0.39
CA ILE A 94 -1.90 14.66 0.27
C ILE A 94 -2.57 14.89 1.62
N LEU A 95 -2.11 14.23 2.67
CA LEU A 95 -2.67 14.39 4.01
C LEU A 95 -2.54 15.83 4.51
N LYS A 96 -1.37 16.44 4.35
CA LYS A 96 -1.14 17.82 4.82
C LYS A 96 -1.99 18.85 4.09
N GLU A 97 -2.12 18.72 2.77
CA GLU A 97 -2.94 19.58 1.92
C GLU A 97 -4.45 19.45 2.22
N ASN A 98 -4.86 18.30 2.78
CA ASN A 98 -6.24 18.03 3.20
C ASN A 98 -6.49 18.23 4.72
N GLY A 99 -5.69 19.08 5.38
CA GLY A 99 -5.98 19.57 6.73
C GLY A 99 -5.31 18.83 7.87
N TYR A 100 -4.56 17.76 7.62
CA TYR A 100 -3.84 17.03 8.68
C TYR A 100 -2.52 17.73 9.04
N THR A 101 -2.61 18.80 9.82
CA THR A 101 -1.50 19.75 10.09
C THR A 101 -0.30 19.14 10.80
N LYS A 102 -0.50 18.09 11.61
CA LYS A 102 0.59 17.38 12.33
C LYS A 102 1.49 16.55 11.40
N VAL A 103 1.06 16.31 10.16
CA VAL A 103 1.83 15.50 9.19
C VAL A 103 3.10 16.23 8.80
N SER A 104 4.24 15.55 8.99
CA SER A 104 5.55 16.06 8.55
C SER A 104 5.75 15.82 7.05
N THR A 105 6.34 16.80 6.38
CA THR A 105 6.83 16.68 5.00
C THR A 105 8.36 16.83 4.92
N LYS A 106 9.06 16.62 6.05
CA LYS A 106 10.52 16.66 6.10
C LYS A 106 11.10 15.35 5.57
N LYS A 107 12.01 15.43 4.61
CA LYS A 107 12.70 14.24 4.06
C LYS A 107 13.69 13.67 5.07
N GLY A 108 13.59 12.36 5.32
CA GLY A 108 14.58 11.64 6.09
C GLY A 108 15.81 11.31 5.24
N PRO A 109 17.03 11.63 5.70
CA PRO A 109 18.24 11.25 4.98
C PRO A 109 18.47 9.72 5.05
N ILE A 110 18.95 9.15 3.97
CA ILE A 110 19.11 7.69 3.82
C ILE A 110 20.02 7.09 4.91
N PHE A 111 21.07 7.81 5.29
CA PHE A 111 22.00 7.31 6.32
C PHE A 111 21.31 7.11 7.67
N MET A 112 20.37 7.98 8.02
CA MET A 112 19.63 7.91 9.28
C MET A 112 18.68 6.70 9.30
N ILE A 113 18.08 6.38 8.15
CA ILE A 113 17.24 5.18 7.99
C ILE A 113 18.08 3.92 8.17
N LYS A 114 19.28 3.87 7.57
CA LYS A 114 20.23 2.77 7.77
C LYS A 114 20.65 2.63 9.24
N LEU A 115 20.90 3.73 9.93
CA LEU A 115 21.23 3.72 11.36
C LEU A 115 20.05 3.21 12.20
N MET A 116 18.85 3.71 11.96
CA MET A 116 17.62 3.24 12.65
C MET A 116 17.34 1.76 12.40
N SER A 117 17.69 1.23 11.23
CA SER A 117 17.48 -0.19 10.88
C SER A 117 18.28 -1.16 11.75
N LEU A 118 19.29 -0.69 12.48
CA LEU A 118 20.04 -1.50 13.45
C LEU A 118 19.21 -1.82 14.70
N PHE A 119 18.26 -0.93 15.04
CA PHE A 119 17.48 -1.00 16.27
C PHE A 119 15.99 -1.29 16.03
N ASP A 120 15.50 -1.12 14.79
CA ASP A 120 14.08 -1.26 14.46
C ASP A 120 13.89 -2.25 13.29
N LYS A 121 13.24 -3.38 13.59
CA LYS A 121 12.97 -4.44 12.58
C LYS A 121 12.06 -3.97 11.44
N GLU A 122 11.12 -3.05 11.70
CA GLU A 122 10.24 -2.48 10.67
C GLU A 122 11.06 -1.65 9.68
N VAL A 123 11.94 -0.79 10.20
CA VAL A 123 12.85 0.03 9.38
C VAL A 123 13.84 -0.84 8.61
N LYS A 124 14.34 -1.93 9.22
CA LYS A 124 15.24 -2.89 8.56
C LYS A 124 14.59 -3.52 7.32
N GLY A 125 13.31 -3.86 7.39
CA GLY A 125 12.55 -4.38 6.25
C GLY A 125 12.43 -3.40 5.08
N MET A 126 12.52 -2.10 5.32
CA MET A 126 12.44 -1.07 4.28
C MET A 126 13.78 -0.79 3.58
N VAL A 127 14.92 -1.11 4.21
CA VAL A 127 16.27 -0.79 3.69
C VAL A 127 16.48 -1.23 2.24
N PRO A 128 16.04 -2.43 1.78
CA PRO A 128 16.24 -2.87 0.41
C PRO A 128 15.57 -2.01 -0.66
N ILE A 129 14.50 -1.29 -0.31
CA ILE A 129 13.69 -0.47 -1.22
C ILE A 129 13.92 1.03 -1.05
N VAL A 130 14.69 1.44 -0.03
CA VAL A 130 15.02 2.86 0.20
C VAL A 130 15.79 3.42 -1.00
N GLY A 131 15.31 4.55 -1.52
CA GLY A 131 15.90 5.24 -2.68
C GLY A 131 15.67 4.55 -4.02
N LYS A 132 14.89 3.48 -4.06
CA LYS A 132 14.50 2.79 -5.30
C LYS A 132 13.05 3.12 -5.66
N SER A 133 12.75 3.10 -6.95
CA SER A 133 11.39 3.12 -7.47
C SER A 133 11.09 1.75 -8.10
N VAL A 134 9.96 1.18 -7.72
CA VAL A 134 9.49 -0.10 -8.24
C VAL A 134 8.20 0.17 -9.00
N SER A 135 8.10 -0.29 -10.25
CA SER A 135 6.86 -0.29 -11.01
C SER A 135 6.26 -1.70 -11.05
N ALA A 136 4.97 -1.78 -11.26
CA ALA A 136 4.26 -3.04 -11.46
C ALA A 136 3.52 -3.01 -12.80
N ASP A 137 3.57 -4.10 -13.53
CA ASP A 137 2.75 -4.28 -14.72
C ASP A 137 1.41 -4.89 -14.30
N ASN A 138 0.37 -4.09 -14.34
CA ASN A 138 -1.00 -4.46 -14.00
C ASN A 138 -1.90 -4.62 -15.24
N THR A 139 -1.32 -4.56 -16.44
CA THR A 139 -2.04 -4.52 -17.71
C THR A 139 -2.96 -5.73 -17.86
N GLU A 140 -2.45 -6.94 -17.65
CA GLU A 140 -3.23 -8.16 -17.77
C GLU A 140 -4.42 -8.18 -16.80
N THR A 141 -4.23 -7.73 -15.55
CA THR A 141 -5.31 -7.67 -14.56
C THR A 141 -6.40 -6.67 -14.96
N LYS A 142 -6.00 -5.51 -15.49
CA LYS A 142 -6.93 -4.49 -16.00
C LYS A 142 -7.75 -5.01 -17.18
N GLU A 143 -7.10 -5.65 -18.13
CA GLU A 143 -7.77 -6.19 -19.34
C GLU A 143 -8.75 -7.32 -19.01
N ILE A 144 -8.35 -8.28 -18.16
CA ILE A 144 -9.20 -9.42 -17.80
C ILE A 144 -10.51 -8.96 -17.15
N PHE A 145 -10.42 -7.99 -16.22
CA PHE A 145 -11.56 -7.58 -15.41
C PHE A 145 -12.19 -6.24 -15.84
N ASN A 146 -11.68 -5.61 -16.90
CA ASN A 146 -12.02 -4.23 -17.26
C ASN A 146 -12.01 -3.33 -16.00
N TRP A 147 -10.91 -3.43 -15.23
CA TRP A 147 -10.75 -2.79 -13.94
C TRP A 147 -9.76 -1.64 -14.00
N GLU A 148 -10.09 -0.56 -13.33
CA GLU A 148 -9.18 0.55 -13.08
C GLU A 148 -8.99 0.74 -11.58
N PRO A 149 -7.75 1.00 -11.13
CA PRO A 149 -7.46 1.25 -9.71
C PRO A 149 -8.23 2.46 -9.18
N ILE A 150 -8.73 2.34 -7.96
CA ILE A 150 -9.24 3.50 -7.22
C ILE A 150 -8.12 4.56 -7.15
N PRO A 151 -8.43 5.85 -7.44
CA PRO A 151 -7.43 6.91 -7.43
C PRO A 151 -6.66 6.96 -6.10
N PHE A 152 -5.34 7.04 -6.19
CA PHE A 152 -4.44 6.99 -5.03
C PHE A 152 -4.79 8.00 -3.94
N GLU A 153 -5.07 9.25 -4.32
CA GLU A 153 -5.46 10.30 -3.38
C GLU A 153 -6.73 9.92 -2.60
N LYS A 154 -7.74 9.39 -3.31
CA LYS A 154 -8.98 8.91 -2.69
C LYS A 154 -8.70 7.78 -1.70
N THR A 155 -7.87 6.81 -2.07
CA THR A 155 -7.47 5.71 -1.18
C THR A 155 -6.87 6.22 0.11
N ILE A 156 -5.94 7.19 0.02
CA ILE A 156 -5.24 7.73 1.20
C ILE A 156 -6.19 8.56 2.09
N LEU A 157 -7.05 9.38 1.49
CA LEU A 157 -7.99 10.20 2.26
C LEU A 157 -9.08 9.35 2.92
N ASP A 158 -9.62 8.35 2.22
CA ASP A 158 -10.59 7.42 2.82
C ASP A 158 -9.96 6.61 3.96
N CYS A 159 -8.68 6.20 3.81
CA CYS A 159 -7.91 5.54 4.84
C CYS A 159 -7.77 6.44 6.08
N ALA A 160 -7.34 7.70 5.90
CA ALA A 160 -7.17 8.65 6.99
C ALA A 160 -8.49 8.89 7.74
N ARG A 161 -9.58 9.18 7.02
CA ARG A 161 -10.91 9.39 7.61
C ARG A 161 -11.40 8.20 8.42
N SER A 162 -11.13 6.98 7.94
CA SER A 162 -11.59 5.76 8.61
C SER A 162 -10.95 5.52 9.99
N ILE A 163 -9.85 6.21 10.29
CA ILE A 163 -9.12 6.09 11.56
C ILE A 163 -9.10 7.39 12.37
N GLU A 164 -9.82 8.43 11.95
CA GLU A 164 -9.87 9.72 12.67
C GLU A 164 -10.31 9.58 14.14
N ASN A 165 -11.23 8.67 14.42
CA ASN A 165 -11.70 8.42 15.79
C ASN A 165 -10.64 7.76 16.70
N HIS A 166 -9.46 7.44 16.18
CA HIS A 166 -8.34 6.82 16.91
C HIS A 166 -7.11 7.74 17.04
N ILE A 167 -7.28 9.06 16.72
CA ILE A 167 -6.19 10.07 16.73
C ILE A 167 -6.17 10.91 17.99
#